data_2fffe4b4fddc9a08f3b7ad374d41c2af
#
_entry.id   2fffe4b4fddc9a08f3b7ad374d41c2af
#
_cell.length_a   1.000
_cell.length_b   1.000
_cell.length_c   1.000
_cell.angle_alpha   90.00
_cell.angle_beta   90.00
_cell.angle_gamma   90.00
#
_symmetry.space_group_name_H-M   'P 1'
#
loop_
_entity.id
_entity.type
_entity.pdbx_description
1 polymer ?
#
loop_
_entity_poly.entity_id
_entity_poly.type
_entity_poly.pdbx_seq_one_letter_code
_entity_poly.pdbx_strand_id
1 'polypeptide(L)'
;MRLRVLGTLELVDGRRDGATSEALRSTRLRRLLAVLLVHAGSVVSVDRIADVIWGDSPPANPEAAVHNLVSRLRAALRTAGASADDSPDPVALLTRAPGYVLQATGDAVDAACFEDLAARARACAVDRPERAVELFDAALGLWRGVAYAEFADEDFARAEASRLEELRVSAVEDRVQATLDLGRCTEAIARLEALVAAHPLRERPHAQLILALYRAGRQADALAVYRDYRERLDEELGLEPSAALQRLQADVLRQDAALDPGPAPGAAPPTGSPTPSATPPLAGSSPAVPPVGNLPAVGDPPAVGNLPAVLPDLVGRDETLAAVSESLGEARVVTLVGAGGVGKTSVALHAAARAPRCADGVWLCELAGVAEPEAVADALASVLGVQQRQGLTVVERLVEYLRPKHLLLVLDNCEH
;
A
#
# COMPACT_ATOMS: atom_id res chain seq x y z
N MET A 1 -2.77 -20.26 -21.81
CA MET A 1 -2.50 -20.96 -20.54
C MET A 1 -2.52 -19.96 -19.39
N ARG A 2 -3.14 -20.28 -18.24
CA ARG A 2 -3.12 -19.46 -17.03
C ARG A 2 -2.85 -20.32 -15.80
N LEU A 3 -2.01 -19.82 -14.90
CA LEU A 3 -1.76 -20.38 -13.57
C LEU A 3 -2.61 -19.63 -12.56
N ARG A 4 -3.33 -20.36 -11.72
CA ARG A 4 -4.21 -19.78 -10.71
C ARG A 4 -3.77 -20.21 -9.33
N VAL A 5 -3.52 -19.24 -8.46
CA VAL A 5 -3.08 -19.43 -7.07
C VAL A 5 -3.95 -18.68 -6.05
N LEU A 6 -4.86 -17.82 -6.52
CA LEU A 6 -5.83 -17.12 -5.67
C LEU A 6 -7.01 -18.03 -5.32
N GLY A 7 -6.71 -19.12 -4.67
CA GLY A 7 -7.54 -20.26 -4.31
C GLY A 7 -6.73 -21.54 -4.39
N THR A 8 -7.38 -22.65 -4.75
CA THR A 8 -6.68 -23.90 -5.09
C THR A 8 -5.78 -23.70 -6.31
N LEU A 9 -4.59 -24.35 -6.31
CA LEU A 9 -3.65 -24.28 -7.42
C LEU A 9 -4.24 -24.95 -8.68
N GLU A 10 -4.37 -24.20 -9.76
CA GLU A 10 -4.89 -24.69 -11.04
C GLU A 10 -3.99 -24.29 -12.19
N LEU A 11 -3.85 -25.21 -13.14
CA LEU A 11 -3.30 -24.94 -14.47
C LEU A 11 -4.45 -24.99 -15.47
N VAL A 12 -4.84 -23.84 -16.00
CA VAL A 12 -5.97 -23.71 -16.91
C VAL A 12 -5.44 -23.73 -18.35
N ASP A 13 -5.93 -24.70 -19.14
CA ASP A 13 -5.67 -24.78 -20.56
C ASP A 13 -6.45 -23.67 -21.30
N GLY A 14 -5.77 -22.94 -22.17
CA GLY A 14 -6.39 -21.88 -22.98
C GLY A 14 -7.42 -22.40 -24.00
N ARG A 15 -7.50 -23.70 -24.23
CA ARG A 15 -8.36 -24.34 -25.23
C ARG A 15 -9.63 -24.97 -24.66
N ARG A 16 -9.67 -25.25 -23.36
CA ARG A 16 -10.81 -25.90 -22.70
C ARG A 16 -11.29 -24.99 -21.57
N ASP A 17 -12.50 -24.47 -21.70
CA ASP A 17 -13.13 -23.66 -20.67
C ASP A 17 -13.02 -24.31 -19.28
N GLY A 18 -12.11 -23.80 -18.45
CA GLY A 18 -12.05 -24.07 -17.02
C GLY A 18 -11.57 -25.46 -16.58
N ALA A 19 -11.13 -26.36 -17.47
CA ALA A 19 -10.66 -27.68 -17.05
C ALA A 19 -9.22 -27.58 -16.52
N THR A 20 -9.05 -27.86 -15.22
CA THR A 20 -7.73 -28.08 -14.61
C THR A 20 -7.02 -29.22 -15.36
N SER A 21 -5.79 -28.96 -15.81
CA SER A 21 -5.01 -29.99 -16.52
C SER A 21 -4.86 -31.24 -15.67
N GLU A 22 -5.29 -32.40 -16.22
CA GLU A 22 -5.09 -33.71 -15.57
C GLU A 22 -3.62 -33.99 -15.21
N ALA A 23 -2.70 -33.34 -15.90
CA ALA A 23 -1.26 -33.44 -15.65
C ALA A 23 -0.83 -33.02 -14.23
N LEU A 24 -1.62 -32.18 -13.54
CA LEU A 24 -1.35 -31.76 -12.16
C LEU A 24 -2.06 -32.59 -11.07
N ARG A 25 -2.51 -33.78 -11.36
CA ARG A 25 -3.12 -34.69 -10.35
C ARG A 25 -2.13 -35.15 -9.26
N SER A 26 -0.84 -35.16 -9.56
CA SER A 26 0.20 -35.57 -8.59
C SER A 26 0.45 -34.47 -7.56
N THR A 27 0.26 -34.76 -6.27
CA THR A 27 0.58 -33.84 -5.17
C THR A 27 2.00 -33.30 -5.23
N ARG A 28 2.99 -34.15 -5.61
CA ARG A 28 4.38 -33.71 -5.75
C ARG A 28 4.59 -32.73 -6.90
N LEU A 29 3.88 -32.87 -8.03
CA LEU A 29 3.93 -31.91 -9.13
C LEU A 29 3.26 -30.59 -8.75
N ARG A 30 2.15 -30.64 -8.00
CA ARG A 30 1.48 -29.43 -7.49
C ARG A 30 2.39 -28.69 -6.53
N ARG A 31 3.04 -29.43 -5.61
CA ARG A 31 3.97 -28.84 -4.64
C ARG A 31 5.20 -28.22 -5.34
N LEU A 32 5.77 -28.91 -6.34
CA LEU A 32 6.85 -28.36 -7.18
C LEU A 32 6.41 -27.06 -7.88
N LEU A 33 5.24 -27.04 -8.50
CA LEU A 33 4.73 -25.84 -9.17
C LEU A 33 4.47 -24.72 -8.16
N ALA A 34 3.90 -25.01 -6.99
CA ALA A 34 3.62 -24.04 -5.96
C ALA A 34 4.91 -23.37 -5.45
N VAL A 35 5.95 -24.13 -5.11
CA VAL A 35 7.23 -23.56 -4.65
C VAL A 35 7.90 -22.70 -5.73
N LEU A 36 7.81 -23.11 -6.99
CA LEU A 36 8.35 -22.33 -8.10
C LEU A 36 7.56 -21.05 -8.36
N LEU A 37 6.24 -21.05 -8.11
CA LEU A 37 5.38 -19.86 -8.23
C LEU A 37 5.60 -18.87 -7.10
N VAL A 38 5.74 -19.35 -5.86
CA VAL A 38 6.09 -18.49 -4.71
C VAL A 38 7.41 -17.76 -4.95
N HIS A 39 8.35 -18.39 -5.67
CA HIS A 39 9.65 -17.82 -6.02
C HIS A 39 9.76 -17.45 -7.51
N ALA A 40 8.64 -17.08 -8.15
CA ALA A 40 8.63 -16.77 -9.58
C ALA A 40 9.69 -15.70 -9.93
N GLY A 41 10.44 -15.93 -11.01
CA GLY A 41 11.54 -15.07 -11.44
C GLY A 41 12.86 -15.29 -10.69
N SER A 42 12.86 -16.03 -9.56
CA SER A 42 14.06 -16.35 -8.76
C SER A 42 14.47 -17.80 -8.92
N VAL A 43 15.77 -18.10 -8.71
CA VAL A 43 16.28 -19.47 -8.79
C VAL A 43 15.96 -20.21 -7.49
N VAL A 44 15.26 -21.34 -7.59
CA VAL A 44 15.04 -22.26 -6.48
C VAL A 44 16.04 -23.43 -6.63
N SER A 45 16.88 -23.64 -5.61
CA SER A 45 17.88 -24.71 -5.64
C SER A 45 17.24 -26.10 -5.64
N VAL A 46 17.97 -27.10 -6.17
CA VAL A 46 17.53 -28.49 -6.17
C VAL A 46 17.29 -28.99 -4.75
N ASP A 47 18.18 -28.63 -3.81
CA ASP A 47 18.05 -29.00 -2.41
C ASP A 47 16.79 -28.43 -1.79
N ARG A 48 16.52 -27.13 -1.98
CA ARG A 48 15.29 -26.49 -1.49
C ARG A 48 14.03 -27.15 -2.05
N ILE A 49 14.04 -27.52 -3.33
CA ILE A 49 12.92 -28.25 -3.95
C ILE A 49 12.77 -29.63 -3.29
N ALA A 50 13.87 -30.33 -3.06
CA ALA A 50 13.85 -31.63 -2.44
C ALA A 50 13.30 -31.58 -1.00
N ASP A 51 13.75 -30.61 -0.20
CA ASP A 51 13.25 -30.36 1.16
C ASP A 51 11.76 -30.12 1.19
N VAL A 52 11.26 -29.24 0.34
CA VAL A 52 9.82 -28.93 0.25
C VAL A 52 8.99 -30.13 -0.17
N ILE A 53 9.48 -30.98 -1.10
CA ILE A 53 8.68 -32.10 -1.64
C ILE A 53 8.70 -33.32 -0.73
N TRP A 54 9.83 -33.63 -0.08
CA TRP A 54 10.01 -34.87 0.67
C TRP A 54 10.25 -34.65 2.16
N GLY A 55 10.65 -33.47 2.62
CA GLY A 55 10.99 -33.20 4.01
C GLY A 55 12.04 -34.16 4.51
N ASP A 56 11.78 -34.80 5.67
CA ASP A 56 12.69 -35.75 6.34
C ASP A 56 12.80 -37.15 5.67
N SER A 57 12.07 -37.37 4.57
CA SER A 57 12.02 -38.67 3.90
C SER A 57 12.41 -38.57 2.40
N PRO A 58 13.62 -38.09 2.08
CA PRO A 58 14.06 -37.94 0.69
C PRO A 58 14.27 -39.34 0.02
N PRO A 59 14.12 -39.43 -1.30
CA PRO A 59 14.45 -40.62 -2.05
C PRO A 59 15.97 -40.86 -2.05
N ALA A 60 16.40 -42.08 -2.41
CA ALA A 60 17.82 -42.43 -2.47
C ALA A 60 18.67 -41.52 -3.38
N ASN A 61 18.08 -40.90 -4.39
CA ASN A 61 18.71 -39.89 -5.22
C ASN A 61 17.73 -38.70 -5.42
N PRO A 62 17.76 -37.70 -4.52
CA PRO A 62 16.86 -36.56 -4.56
C PRO A 62 17.00 -35.72 -5.85
N GLU A 63 18.25 -35.55 -6.31
CA GLU A 63 18.53 -34.75 -7.52
C GLU A 63 17.89 -35.35 -8.76
N ALA A 64 18.08 -36.66 -8.99
CA ALA A 64 17.44 -37.36 -10.12
C ALA A 64 15.91 -37.34 -10.01
N ALA A 65 15.37 -37.42 -8.80
CA ALA A 65 13.92 -37.35 -8.55
C ALA A 65 13.36 -35.97 -8.86
N VAL A 66 14.04 -34.87 -8.48
CA VAL A 66 13.69 -33.51 -8.84
C VAL A 66 13.75 -33.31 -10.35
N HIS A 67 14.83 -33.77 -11.02
CA HIS A 67 14.95 -33.72 -12.49
C HIS A 67 13.76 -34.38 -13.21
N ASN A 68 13.33 -35.55 -12.72
CA ASN A 68 12.16 -36.24 -13.28
C ASN A 68 10.86 -35.44 -13.08
N LEU A 69 10.66 -34.86 -11.89
CA LEU A 69 9.50 -34.02 -11.62
C LEU A 69 9.48 -32.75 -12.51
N VAL A 70 10.63 -32.08 -12.65
CA VAL A 70 10.80 -30.94 -13.55
C VAL A 70 10.50 -31.30 -15.01
N SER A 71 10.99 -32.45 -15.48
CA SER A 71 10.69 -32.92 -16.84
C SER A 71 9.19 -33.13 -17.05
N ARG A 72 8.51 -33.75 -16.07
CA ARG A 72 7.05 -33.94 -16.11
C ARG A 72 6.30 -32.61 -16.05
N LEU A 73 6.75 -31.67 -15.21
CA LEU A 73 6.14 -30.35 -15.11
C LEU A 73 6.29 -29.57 -16.43
N ARG A 74 7.48 -29.61 -17.06
CA ARG A 74 7.69 -29.02 -18.39
C ARG A 74 6.76 -29.61 -19.46
N ALA A 75 6.56 -30.92 -19.42
CA ALA A 75 5.62 -31.57 -20.35
C ALA A 75 4.18 -31.08 -20.11
N ALA A 76 3.74 -30.96 -18.84
CA ALA A 76 2.43 -30.46 -18.48
C ALA A 76 2.23 -29.00 -18.93
N LEU A 77 3.22 -28.14 -18.68
CA LEU A 77 3.17 -26.71 -19.09
C LEU A 77 3.09 -26.57 -20.62
N ARG A 78 3.91 -27.32 -21.39
CA ARG A 78 3.84 -27.31 -22.86
C ARG A 78 2.49 -27.80 -23.38
N THR A 79 1.91 -28.83 -22.76
CA THR A 79 0.60 -29.35 -23.19
C THR A 79 -0.50 -28.32 -22.97
N ALA A 80 -0.46 -27.60 -21.86
CA ALA A 80 -1.43 -26.55 -21.53
C ALA A 80 -1.17 -25.23 -22.29
N GLY A 81 0.09 -24.97 -22.69
CA GLY A 81 0.51 -23.77 -23.42
C GLY A 81 0.46 -23.90 -24.93
N ALA A 82 0.28 -25.10 -25.47
CA ALA A 82 0.30 -25.34 -26.94
C ALA A 82 -0.77 -24.51 -27.64
N SER A 83 -0.47 -23.25 -27.92
CA SER A 83 -1.28 -22.35 -28.75
C SER A 83 -1.05 -22.64 -30.25
N ALA A 84 -2.03 -22.35 -31.08
CA ALA A 84 -1.87 -22.48 -32.52
C ALA A 84 -1.05 -21.34 -33.14
N ASP A 85 -0.78 -20.29 -32.37
CA ASP A 85 0.01 -19.13 -32.75
C ASP A 85 1.46 -19.30 -32.28
N ASP A 86 2.40 -18.83 -33.09
CA ASP A 86 3.86 -18.85 -32.91
C ASP A 86 4.34 -17.86 -31.80
N SER A 87 3.45 -17.52 -30.82
CA SER A 87 3.75 -16.64 -29.72
C SER A 87 4.58 -17.37 -28.65
N PRO A 88 5.57 -16.71 -28.02
CA PRO A 88 6.38 -17.32 -26.98
C PRO A 88 5.49 -17.79 -25.82
N ASP A 89 5.82 -18.96 -25.26
CA ASP A 89 5.09 -19.54 -24.14
C ASP A 89 5.04 -18.53 -22.96
N PRO A 90 3.84 -18.22 -22.46
CA PRO A 90 3.68 -17.24 -21.36
C PRO A 90 4.29 -17.72 -20.02
N VAL A 91 4.63 -19.01 -19.92
CA VAL A 91 5.28 -19.62 -18.75
C VAL A 91 6.40 -20.56 -19.21
N ALA A 92 7.61 -20.30 -18.72
CA ALA A 92 8.79 -21.10 -19.04
C ALA A 92 9.49 -21.58 -17.75
N LEU A 93 9.79 -22.87 -17.67
CA LEU A 93 10.59 -23.44 -16.57
C LEU A 93 12.03 -23.67 -17.07
N LEU A 94 12.92 -22.78 -16.65
CA LEU A 94 14.32 -22.77 -17.09
C LEU A 94 15.23 -23.46 -16.07
N THR A 95 16.32 -24.09 -16.56
CA THR A 95 17.41 -24.57 -15.71
C THR A 95 18.40 -23.43 -15.51
N ARG A 96 18.68 -23.06 -14.26
CA ARG A 96 19.73 -22.12 -13.86
C ARG A 96 20.43 -22.64 -12.61
N ALA A 97 21.74 -22.89 -12.68
CA ALA A 97 22.49 -23.34 -11.52
C ALA A 97 22.31 -22.37 -10.34
N PRO A 98 22.07 -22.86 -9.10
CA PRO A 98 22.07 -24.28 -8.68
C PRO A 98 20.70 -24.97 -8.74
N GLY A 99 19.75 -24.54 -9.57
CA GLY A 99 18.40 -25.11 -9.60
C GLY A 99 17.57 -24.71 -10.80
N TYR A 100 16.34 -24.25 -10.54
CA TYR A 100 15.34 -23.94 -11.56
C TYR A 100 14.68 -22.58 -11.30
N VAL A 101 14.25 -21.91 -12.37
CA VAL A 101 13.48 -20.68 -12.31
C VAL A 101 12.22 -20.81 -13.16
N LEU A 102 11.08 -20.45 -12.60
CA LEU A 102 9.83 -20.30 -13.32
C LEU A 102 9.72 -18.85 -13.77
N GLN A 103 9.74 -18.62 -15.07
CA GLN A 103 9.42 -17.32 -15.66
C GLN A 103 7.98 -17.34 -16.15
N ALA A 104 7.19 -16.35 -15.76
CA ALA A 104 5.82 -16.18 -16.20
C ALA A 104 5.59 -14.72 -16.58
N THR A 105 4.85 -14.48 -17.67
CA THR A 105 4.38 -13.12 -18.00
C THR A 105 3.31 -12.71 -16.98
N GLY A 106 3.16 -11.40 -16.74
CA GLY A 106 2.27 -10.90 -15.70
C GLY A 106 0.80 -11.33 -15.82
N ASP A 107 0.33 -11.60 -17.05
CA ASP A 107 -1.03 -12.07 -17.35
C ASP A 107 -1.21 -13.59 -17.25
N ALA A 108 -0.12 -14.34 -17.13
CA ALA A 108 -0.13 -15.79 -17.01
C ALA A 108 -0.44 -16.30 -15.59
N VAL A 109 -0.28 -15.47 -14.56
CA VAL A 109 -0.54 -15.80 -13.14
C VAL A 109 -1.60 -14.89 -12.59
N ASP A 110 -2.67 -15.45 -12.02
CA ASP A 110 -3.80 -14.67 -11.48
C ASP A 110 -3.39 -13.71 -10.35
N ALA A 111 -2.42 -14.06 -9.51
CA ALA A 111 -1.88 -13.18 -8.48
C ALA A 111 -1.22 -11.92 -9.09
N ALA A 112 -0.41 -12.07 -10.14
CA ALA A 112 0.19 -10.93 -10.83
C ALA A 112 -0.87 -10.05 -11.54
N CYS A 113 -1.89 -10.68 -12.16
CA CYS A 113 -3.03 -9.96 -12.72
C CYS A 113 -3.79 -9.16 -11.65
N PHE A 114 -4.00 -9.75 -10.48
CA PHE A 114 -4.65 -9.08 -9.35
C PHE A 114 -3.85 -7.85 -8.91
N GLU A 115 -2.55 -8.00 -8.74
CA GLU A 115 -1.67 -6.90 -8.33
C GLU A 115 -1.64 -5.76 -9.36
N ASP A 116 -1.54 -6.09 -10.66
CA ASP A 116 -1.61 -5.08 -11.74
C ASP A 116 -2.94 -4.34 -11.76
N LEU A 117 -4.05 -5.07 -11.71
CA LEU A 117 -5.39 -4.48 -11.71
C LEU A 117 -5.60 -3.58 -10.48
N ALA A 118 -5.19 -4.03 -9.28
CA ALA A 118 -5.29 -3.25 -8.06
C ALA A 118 -4.40 -2.00 -8.11
N ALA A 119 -3.17 -2.09 -8.64
CA ALA A 119 -2.28 -0.94 -8.81
C ALA A 119 -2.88 0.09 -9.79
N ARG A 120 -3.42 -0.35 -10.92
CA ARG A 120 -4.09 0.52 -11.89
C ARG A 120 -5.36 1.16 -11.33
N ALA A 121 -6.10 0.42 -10.51
CA ALA A 121 -7.27 0.95 -9.80
C ALA A 121 -6.86 2.09 -8.87
N ARG A 122 -5.83 1.90 -8.03
CA ARG A 122 -5.29 2.94 -7.15
C ARG A 122 -4.82 4.17 -7.92
N ALA A 123 -4.12 3.97 -9.04
CA ALA A 123 -3.60 5.06 -9.86
C ALA A 123 -4.68 5.96 -10.46
N CYS A 124 -5.91 5.45 -10.66
CA CYS A 124 -7.00 6.23 -11.22
C CYS A 124 -8.11 6.59 -10.21
N ALA A 125 -7.98 6.18 -8.94
CA ALA A 125 -9.05 6.30 -7.95
C ALA A 125 -9.49 7.74 -7.69
N VAL A 126 -8.55 8.69 -7.67
CA VAL A 126 -8.85 10.11 -7.43
C VAL A 126 -9.57 10.75 -8.61
N ASP A 127 -9.06 10.53 -9.83
CA ASP A 127 -9.58 11.20 -11.02
C ASP A 127 -10.80 10.52 -11.62
N ARG A 128 -10.91 9.19 -11.47
CA ARG A 128 -11.95 8.34 -12.09
C ARG A 128 -12.38 7.23 -11.14
N PRO A 129 -13.09 7.56 -10.04
CA PRO A 129 -13.47 6.59 -9.02
C PRO A 129 -14.38 5.47 -9.54
N GLU A 130 -15.26 5.72 -10.56
CA GLU A 130 -16.03 4.65 -11.20
C GLU A 130 -15.12 3.60 -11.85
N ARG A 131 -14.09 4.08 -12.56
CA ARG A 131 -13.14 3.18 -13.21
C ARG A 131 -12.30 2.41 -12.21
N ALA A 132 -11.96 3.03 -11.08
CA ALA A 132 -11.27 2.37 -9.99
C ALA A 132 -12.13 1.23 -9.40
N VAL A 133 -13.42 1.46 -9.16
CA VAL A 133 -14.36 0.42 -8.68
C VAL A 133 -14.42 -0.76 -9.66
N GLU A 134 -14.54 -0.50 -10.97
CA GLU A 134 -14.55 -1.57 -11.99
C GLU A 134 -13.25 -2.39 -11.97
N LEU A 135 -12.09 -1.74 -11.87
CA LEU A 135 -10.80 -2.42 -11.84
C LEU A 135 -10.61 -3.22 -10.55
N PHE A 136 -11.03 -2.69 -9.39
CA PHE A 136 -11.03 -3.45 -8.14
C PHE A 136 -11.98 -4.64 -8.19
N ASP A 137 -13.17 -4.49 -8.77
CA ASP A 137 -14.11 -5.61 -8.94
C ASP A 137 -13.52 -6.70 -9.84
N ALA A 138 -12.85 -6.31 -10.92
CA ALA A 138 -12.14 -7.25 -11.78
C ALA A 138 -10.98 -7.95 -11.05
N ALA A 139 -10.20 -7.21 -10.26
CA ALA A 139 -9.11 -7.76 -9.45
C ALA A 139 -9.62 -8.76 -8.40
N LEU A 140 -10.60 -8.34 -7.60
CA LEU A 140 -11.20 -9.17 -6.55
C LEU A 140 -11.95 -10.38 -7.11
N GLY A 141 -12.49 -10.27 -8.33
CA GLY A 141 -13.14 -11.37 -9.04
C GLY A 141 -12.19 -12.52 -9.45
N LEU A 142 -10.86 -12.31 -9.38
CA LEU A 142 -9.88 -13.38 -9.60
C LEU A 142 -9.77 -14.36 -8.41
N TRP A 143 -10.23 -13.95 -7.24
CA TRP A 143 -10.17 -14.74 -6.02
C TRP A 143 -11.27 -15.81 -5.98
N ARG A 144 -10.86 -17.05 -5.74
CA ARG A 144 -11.74 -18.25 -5.64
C ARG A 144 -11.72 -18.87 -4.25
N GLY A 145 -10.84 -18.36 -3.35
CA GLY A 145 -10.65 -18.85 -1.98
C GLY A 145 -9.40 -18.23 -1.37
N VAL A 146 -8.86 -18.87 -0.34
CA VAL A 146 -7.57 -18.50 0.28
C VAL A 146 -6.45 -18.72 -0.72
N ALA A 147 -5.51 -17.75 -0.82
CA ALA A 147 -4.36 -17.88 -1.71
C ALA A 147 -3.55 -19.15 -1.36
N TYR A 148 -3.13 -19.89 -2.39
CA TYR A 148 -2.44 -21.18 -2.22
C TYR A 148 -3.17 -22.15 -1.28
N ALA A 149 -4.50 -22.23 -1.31
CA ALA A 149 -5.36 -22.91 -0.34
C ALA A 149 -4.86 -24.30 0.14
N GLU A 150 -4.21 -25.07 -0.73
CA GLU A 150 -3.67 -26.40 -0.41
C GLU A 150 -2.34 -26.36 0.37
N PHE A 151 -1.66 -25.20 0.36
CA PHE A 151 -0.31 -25.02 0.89
C PHE A 151 -0.20 -23.80 1.81
N ALA A 152 -1.28 -23.12 2.10
CA ALA A 152 -1.27 -21.86 2.85
C ALA A 152 -0.62 -21.98 4.24
N ASP A 153 -0.75 -23.16 4.87
CA ASP A 153 -0.17 -23.44 6.18
C ASP A 153 1.26 -24.03 6.10
N GLU A 154 1.75 -24.33 4.90
CA GLU A 154 3.11 -24.84 4.72
C GLU A 154 4.13 -23.70 4.70
N ASP A 155 5.28 -23.91 5.36
CA ASP A 155 6.30 -22.88 5.59
C ASP A 155 6.78 -22.19 4.30
N PHE A 156 6.85 -22.92 3.18
CA PHE A 156 7.31 -22.36 1.93
C PHE A 156 6.30 -21.40 1.27
N ALA A 157 4.99 -21.52 1.57
CA ALA A 157 3.93 -20.76 0.96
C ALA A 157 3.26 -19.74 1.91
N ARG A 158 3.36 -19.96 3.23
CA ARG A 158 2.67 -19.18 4.27
C ARG A 158 2.89 -17.67 4.13
N ALA A 159 4.15 -17.25 3.98
CA ALA A 159 4.47 -15.83 3.88
C ALA A 159 3.82 -15.19 2.65
N GLU A 160 3.88 -15.86 1.49
CA GLU A 160 3.28 -15.35 0.24
C GLU A 160 1.75 -15.40 0.28
N ALA A 161 1.17 -16.48 0.82
CA ALA A 161 -0.28 -16.57 1.03
C ALA A 161 -0.79 -15.43 1.93
N SER A 162 -0.11 -15.17 3.05
CA SER A 162 -0.45 -14.07 3.98
C SER A 162 -0.29 -12.71 3.30
N ARG A 163 0.77 -12.48 2.52
CA ARG A 163 0.98 -11.24 1.77
C ARG A 163 -0.16 -10.98 0.78
N LEU A 164 -0.57 -12.00 0.03
CA LEU A 164 -1.65 -11.89 -0.94
C LEU A 164 -3.00 -11.62 -0.26
N GLU A 165 -3.31 -12.30 0.85
CA GLU A 165 -4.54 -12.03 1.62
C GLU A 165 -4.55 -10.60 2.17
N GLU A 166 -3.42 -10.07 2.65
CA GLU A 166 -3.32 -8.67 3.10
C GLU A 166 -3.55 -7.69 1.94
N LEU A 167 -3.01 -7.97 0.77
CA LEU A 167 -3.28 -7.18 -0.44
C LEU A 167 -4.75 -7.25 -0.86
N ARG A 168 -5.40 -8.42 -0.69
CA ARG A 168 -6.83 -8.58 -0.94
C ARG A 168 -7.66 -7.67 -0.04
N VAL A 169 -7.39 -7.71 1.27
CA VAL A 169 -8.09 -6.86 2.25
C VAL A 169 -7.89 -5.38 1.91
N SER A 170 -6.65 -4.98 1.63
CA SER A 170 -6.34 -3.60 1.20
C SER A 170 -7.09 -3.20 -0.08
N ALA A 171 -7.21 -4.11 -1.06
CA ALA A 171 -7.96 -3.83 -2.29
C ALA A 171 -9.47 -3.67 -2.03
N VAL A 172 -10.04 -4.42 -1.07
CA VAL A 172 -11.43 -4.24 -0.64
C VAL A 172 -11.63 -2.87 0.01
N GLU A 173 -10.71 -2.45 0.90
CA GLU A 173 -10.75 -1.13 1.53
C GLU A 173 -10.67 0.00 0.51
N ASP A 174 -9.74 -0.11 -0.45
CA ASP A 174 -9.56 0.90 -1.51
C ASP A 174 -10.78 0.97 -2.44
N ARG A 175 -11.37 -0.17 -2.77
CA ARG A 175 -12.63 -0.23 -3.53
C ARG A 175 -13.76 0.46 -2.80
N VAL A 176 -13.88 0.21 -1.49
CA VAL A 176 -14.89 0.86 -0.66
C VAL A 176 -14.66 2.36 -0.61
N GLN A 177 -13.42 2.81 -0.48
CA GLN A 177 -13.09 4.23 -0.53
C GLN A 177 -13.55 4.87 -1.84
N ALA A 178 -13.24 4.29 -2.99
CA ALA A 178 -13.72 4.77 -4.28
C ALA A 178 -15.26 4.80 -4.37
N THR A 179 -15.93 3.84 -3.72
CA THR A 179 -17.41 3.79 -3.65
C THR A 179 -17.96 4.94 -2.79
N LEU A 180 -17.29 5.28 -1.67
CA LEU A 180 -17.64 6.41 -0.81
C LEU A 180 -17.40 7.77 -1.51
N ASP A 181 -16.35 7.87 -2.31
CA ASP A 181 -16.03 9.08 -3.09
C ASP A 181 -17.08 9.33 -4.19
N LEU A 182 -17.77 8.28 -4.64
CA LEU A 182 -18.93 8.35 -5.52
C LEU A 182 -20.27 8.69 -4.80
N GLY A 183 -20.24 8.87 -3.48
CA GLY A 183 -21.44 9.08 -2.67
C GLY A 183 -22.34 7.84 -2.49
N ARG A 184 -21.89 6.64 -2.86
CA ARG A 184 -22.66 5.40 -2.78
C ARG A 184 -22.59 4.76 -1.39
N CYS A 185 -22.98 5.53 -0.36
CA CYS A 185 -22.78 5.14 1.05
C CYS A 185 -23.51 3.84 1.41
N THR A 186 -24.72 3.62 0.92
CA THR A 186 -25.51 2.40 1.24
C THR A 186 -24.82 1.12 0.74
N GLU A 187 -24.22 1.16 -0.46
CA GLU A 187 -23.45 0.02 -1.00
C GLU A 187 -22.20 -0.23 -0.15
N ALA A 188 -21.51 0.84 0.25
CA ALA A 188 -20.31 0.76 1.06
C ALA A 188 -20.56 0.15 2.45
N ILE A 189 -21.67 0.53 3.13
CA ILE A 189 -22.02 0.07 4.48
C ILE A 189 -22.08 -1.45 4.54
N ALA A 190 -22.84 -2.10 3.64
CA ALA A 190 -23.01 -3.56 3.67
C ALA A 190 -21.67 -4.31 3.53
N ARG A 191 -20.76 -3.81 2.71
CA ARG A 191 -19.41 -4.40 2.56
C ARG A 191 -18.52 -4.14 3.77
N LEU A 192 -18.61 -2.95 4.35
CA LEU A 192 -17.84 -2.57 5.52
C LEU A 192 -18.26 -3.34 6.77
N GLU A 193 -19.56 -3.57 6.97
CA GLU A 193 -20.05 -4.40 8.08
C GLU A 193 -19.45 -5.82 8.01
N ALA A 194 -19.41 -6.43 6.83
CA ALA A 194 -18.78 -7.73 6.63
C ALA A 194 -17.24 -7.68 6.86
N LEU A 195 -16.58 -6.60 6.41
CA LEU A 195 -15.13 -6.45 6.56
C LEU A 195 -14.72 -6.22 8.02
N VAL A 196 -15.46 -5.41 8.75
CA VAL A 196 -15.30 -5.16 10.19
C VAL A 196 -15.49 -6.44 10.99
N ALA A 197 -16.50 -7.25 10.65
CA ALA A 197 -16.72 -8.54 11.30
C ALA A 197 -15.59 -9.53 11.07
N ALA A 198 -15.00 -9.54 9.87
CA ALA A 198 -13.88 -10.41 9.51
C ALA A 198 -12.53 -9.93 10.08
N HIS A 199 -12.34 -8.62 10.24
CA HIS A 199 -11.10 -7.99 10.69
C HIS A 199 -11.35 -6.96 11.80
N PRO A 200 -11.77 -7.41 13.00
CA PRO A 200 -12.31 -6.54 14.04
C PRO A 200 -11.30 -5.54 14.63
N LEU A 201 -10.00 -5.80 14.52
CA LEU A 201 -8.95 -4.90 15.01
C LEU A 201 -8.37 -3.96 13.94
N ARG A 202 -8.85 -4.08 12.69
CA ARG A 202 -8.37 -3.27 11.59
C ARG A 202 -9.08 -1.91 11.57
N GLU A 203 -8.34 -0.84 11.84
CA GLU A 203 -8.91 0.49 12.05
C GLU A 203 -9.55 1.10 10.79
N ARG A 204 -8.90 0.95 9.63
CA ARG A 204 -9.35 1.59 8.38
C ARG A 204 -10.80 1.25 7.99
N PRO A 205 -11.26 -0.03 8.02
CA PRO A 205 -12.66 -0.35 7.77
C PRO A 205 -13.64 0.30 8.75
N HIS A 206 -13.26 0.42 10.05
CA HIS A 206 -14.10 1.11 11.02
C HIS A 206 -14.22 2.60 10.71
N ALA A 207 -13.12 3.27 10.35
CA ALA A 207 -13.15 4.67 9.94
C ALA A 207 -14.05 4.89 8.71
N GLN A 208 -13.93 4.02 7.71
CA GLN A 208 -14.77 4.07 6.51
C GLN A 208 -16.26 3.80 6.84
N LEU A 209 -16.55 2.85 7.74
CA LEU A 209 -17.91 2.55 8.16
C LEU A 209 -18.55 3.72 8.92
N ILE A 210 -17.81 4.35 9.83
CA ILE A 210 -18.23 5.54 10.56
C ILE A 210 -18.59 6.66 9.57
N LEU A 211 -17.71 6.93 8.60
CA LEU A 211 -17.95 7.96 7.58
C LEU A 211 -19.15 7.62 6.70
N ALA A 212 -19.28 6.36 6.27
CA ALA A 212 -20.39 5.89 5.45
C ALA A 212 -21.75 6.04 6.16
N LEU A 213 -21.83 5.62 7.43
CA LEU A 213 -23.02 5.74 8.26
C LEU A 213 -23.38 7.21 8.50
N TYR A 214 -22.42 8.05 8.83
CA TYR A 214 -22.64 9.49 8.99
C TYR A 214 -23.21 10.12 7.72
N ARG A 215 -22.61 9.89 6.56
CA ARG A 215 -23.07 10.38 5.25
C ARG A 215 -24.45 9.84 4.86
N ALA A 216 -24.83 8.66 5.38
CA ALA A 216 -26.17 8.08 5.22
C ALA A 216 -27.20 8.64 6.22
N GLY A 217 -26.85 9.66 7.04
CA GLY A 217 -27.71 10.24 8.06
C GLY A 217 -27.84 9.38 9.34
N ARG A 218 -27.06 8.32 9.49
CA ARG A 218 -27.07 7.36 10.61
C ARG A 218 -25.99 7.71 11.64
N GLN A 219 -26.00 8.98 12.12
CA GLN A 219 -24.98 9.49 13.05
C GLN A 219 -24.87 8.67 14.34
N ALA A 220 -26.01 8.23 14.90
CA ALA A 220 -26.01 7.43 16.13
C ALA A 220 -25.29 6.09 15.95
N ASP A 221 -25.51 5.43 14.81
CA ASP A 221 -24.87 4.17 14.47
C ASP A 221 -23.36 4.37 14.21
N ALA A 222 -22.97 5.46 13.56
CA ALA A 222 -21.55 5.81 13.36
C ALA A 222 -20.81 5.94 14.70
N LEU A 223 -21.42 6.63 15.68
CA LEU A 223 -20.86 6.76 17.02
C LEU A 223 -20.88 5.45 17.82
N ALA A 224 -21.83 4.55 17.55
CA ALA A 224 -21.83 3.21 18.15
C ALA A 224 -20.65 2.39 17.64
N VAL A 225 -20.41 2.37 16.31
CA VAL A 225 -19.26 1.67 15.71
C VAL A 225 -17.92 2.15 16.31
N TYR A 226 -17.76 3.46 16.55
CA TYR A 226 -16.56 3.98 17.19
C TYR A 226 -16.39 3.47 18.62
N ARG A 227 -17.47 3.48 19.43
CA ARG A 227 -17.42 3.00 20.83
C ARG A 227 -17.08 1.51 20.89
N ASP A 228 -17.75 0.69 20.08
CA ASP A 228 -17.55 -0.76 20.05
C ASP A 228 -16.11 -1.10 19.62
N TYR A 229 -15.56 -0.36 18.65
CA TYR A 229 -14.16 -0.53 18.24
C TYR A 229 -13.18 -0.14 19.34
N ARG A 230 -13.40 1.01 20.02
CA ARG A 230 -12.55 1.49 21.11
C ARG A 230 -12.54 0.50 22.29
N GLU A 231 -13.72 0.03 22.70
CA GLU A 231 -13.87 -0.95 23.78
C GLU A 231 -13.10 -2.24 23.45
N ARG A 232 -13.26 -2.75 22.23
CA ARG A 232 -12.53 -3.94 21.77
C ARG A 232 -11.02 -3.74 21.73
N LEU A 233 -10.57 -2.59 21.25
CA LEU A 233 -9.15 -2.28 21.15
C LEU A 233 -8.50 -2.19 22.55
N ASP A 234 -9.21 -1.62 23.51
CA ASP A 234 -8.79 -1.56 24.92
C ASP A 234 -8.78 -2.97 25.56
N GLU A 235 -9.83 -3.75 25.39
CA GLU A 235 -9.96 -5.10 25.96
C GLU A 235 -8.91 -6.09 25.40
N GLU A 236 -8.67 -6.08 24.08
CA GLU A 236 -7.79 -7.06 23.43
C GLU A 236 -6.31 -6.65 23.43
N LEU A 237 -6.00 -5.34 23.35
CA LEU A 237 -4.64 -4.84 23.17
C LEU A 237 -4.23 -3.78 24.21
N GLY A 238 -5.15 -3.24 25.01
CA GLY A 238 -4.87 -2.15 25.93
C GLY A 238 -4.53 -0.83 25.22
N LEU A 239 -5.06 -0.61 24.02
CA LEU A 239 -4.74 0.53 23.17
C LEU A 239 -5.95 1.44 22.96
N GLU A 240 -5.70 2.71 22.73
CA GLU A 240 -6.71 3.67 22.26
C GLU A 240 -6.68 3.75 20.71
N PRO A 241 -7.82 4.10 20.07
CA PRO A 241 -7.88 4.37 18.64
C PRO A 241 -6.87 5.45 18.22
N SER A 242 -6.41 5.41 16.97
CA SER A 242 -5.47 6.39 16.46
C SER A 242 -6.02 7.81 16.53
N ALA A 243 -5.13 8.81 16.56
CA ALA A 243 -5.51 10.22 16.54
C ALA A 243 -6.35 10.59 15.30
N ALA A 244 -6.24 9.85 14.18
CA ALA A 244 -7.05 10.06 12.99
C ALA A 244 -8.50 9.62 13.23
N LEU A 245 -8.72 8.46 13.84
CA LEU A 245 -10.06 7.97 14.13
C LEU A 245 -10.74 8.79 15.26
N GLN A 246 -9.98 9.23 16.26
CA GLN A 246 -10.48 10.14 17.29
C GLN A 246 -10.93 11.48 16.69
N ARG A 247 -10.17 12.03 15.74
CA ARG A 247 -10.57 13.24 15.01
C ARG A 247 -11.85 13.01 14.21
N LEU A 248 -11.95 11.91 13.48
CA LEU A 248 -13.16 11.57 12.75
C LEU A 248 -14.39 11.52 13.67
N GLN A 249 -14.28 10.91 14.86
CA GLN A 249 -15.35 10.92 15.85
C GLN A 249 -15.74 12.34 16.28
N ALA A 250 -14.75 13.19 16.57
CA ALA A 250 -14.99 14.57 16.96
C ALA A 250 -15.67 15.38 15.84
N ASP A 251 -15.32 15.12 14.59
CA ASP A 251 -15.91 15.78 13.41
C ASP A 251 -17.36 15.32 13.20
N VAL A 252 -17.64 14.02 13.41
CA VAL A 252 -19.01 13.47 13.40
C VAL A 252 -19.87 14.11 14.50
N LEU A 253 -19.31 14.30 15.72
CA LEU A 253 -20.02 14.95 16.82
C LEU A 253 -20.33 16.43 16.55
N ARG A 254 -19.41 17.13 15.88
CA ARG A 254 -19.56 18.54 15.49
C ARG A 254 -20.40 18.73 14.23
N GLN A 255 -20.73 17.65 13.53
CA GLN A 255 -21.39 17.67 12.21
C GLN A 255 -20.61 18.55 11.23
N ASP A 256 -19.29 18.29 11.15
CA ASP A 256 -18.40 19.08 10.33
C ASP A 256 -18.73 18.91 8.83
N ALA A 257 -18.94 20.05 8.13
CA ALA A 257 -19.27 20.05 6.72
C ALA A 257 -18.18 19.41 5.81
N ALA A 258 -16.95 19.30 6.30
CA ALA A 258 -15.89 18.61 5.58
C ALA A 258 -16.12 17.10 5.43
N LEU A 259 -17.01 16.52 6.24
CA LEU A 259 -17.40 15.10 6.12
C LEU A 259 -18.43 14.86 5.01
N ASP A 260 -19.13 15.90 4.55
CA ASP A 260 -20.12 15.76 3.50
C ASP A 260 -19.46 15.41 2.16
N PRO A 261 -20.11 14.57 1.33
CA PRO A 261 -19.59 14.30 0.00
C PRO A 261 -19.51 15.62 -0.78
N GLY A 262 -18.33 15.95 -1.29
CA GLY A 262 -18.19 17.08 -2.22
C GLY A 262 -19.15 16.92 -3.41
N PRO A 263 -19.48 17.98 -4.15
CA PRO A 263 -20.37 17.89 -5.29
C PRO A 263 -19.85 16.83 -6.27
N ALA A 264 -20.72 15.87 -6.60
CA ALA A 264 -20.38 14.78 -7.51
C ALA A 264 -19.82 15.37 -8.82
N PRO A 265 -18.71 14.86 -9.37
CA PRO A 265 -18.20 15.31 -10.64
C PRO A 265 -19.24 15.04 -11.73
N GLY A 266 -19.95 16.10 -12.19
CA GLY A 266 -20.98 16.01 -13.21
C GLY A 266 -22.36 16.58 -12.86
N ALA A 267 -22.61 17.04 -11.64
CA ALA A 267 -23.82 17.75 -11.30
C ALA A 267 -23.74 19.22 -11.82
N ALA A 268 -24.37 19.48 -12.95
CA ALA A 268 -24.59 20.86 -13.39
C ALA A 268 -25.35 21.63 -12.31
N PRO A 269 -25.01 22.91 -12.05
CA PRO A 269 -25.71 23.68 -11.05
C PRO A 269 -27.19 23.86 -11.46
N PRO A 270 -28.14 23.80 -10.52
CA PRO A 270 -29.53 24.00 -10.82
C PRO A 270 -29.73 25.43 -11.34
N THR A 271 -30.08 25.54 -12.61
CA THR A 271 -30.54 26.79 -13.20
C THR A 271 -31.93 27.11 -12.69
N GLY A 272 -32.03 28.18 -11.93
CA GLY A 272 -33.32 28.82 -11.71
C GLY A 272 -33.63 29.23 -10.27
N SER A 273 -33.30 30.45 -9.93
CA SER A 273 -34.06 31.23 -8.95
C SER A 273 -34.17 32.69 -9.42
N PRO A 274 -35.33 33.29 -9.31
CA PRO A 274 -35.54 34.63 -9.83
C PRO A 274 -34.95 35.68 -8.90
N THR A 275 -34.31 36.62 -9.49
CA THR A 275 -33.78 37.86 -8.91
C THR A 275 -34.93 38.74 -8.37
N PRO A 276 -34.82 39.32 -7.19
CA PRO A 276 -35.47 40.58 -6.90
C PRO A 276 -34.48 41.72 -7.11
N SER A 277 -34.98 42.72 -7.83
CA SER A 277 -34.33 43.97 -8.20
C SER A 277 -33.68 44.73 -7.06
N ALA A 278 -32.58 45.32 -7.44
CA ALA A 278 -31.79 46.24 -6.67
C ALA A 278 -32.38 47.63 -6.59
N THR A 279 -32.01 48.38 -5.58
CA THR A 279 -31.76 49.81 -5.65
C THR A 279 -30.53 50.18 -4.81
N PRO A 280 -29.61 50.99 -5.33
CA PRO A 280 -28.41 51.44 -4.61
C PRO A 280 -28.68 52.88 -4.05
N PRO A 281 -27.73 53.57 -3.51
CA PRO A 281 -26.65 53.37 -2.56
C PRO A 281 -26.60 54.45 -1.48
N LEU A 282 -25.56 54.50 -0.68
CA LEU A 282 -24.86 55.73 -0.34
C LEU A 282 -23.51 55.47 0.34
N ALA A 283 -22.56 56.26 -0.06
CA ALA A 283 -21.20 56.28 0.34
C ALA A 283 -21.00 56.61 1.83
N GLY A 284 -19.98 56.02 2.43
CA GLY A 284 -19.50 56.34 3.76
C GLY A 284 -18.07 55.82 3.96
N SER A 285 -17.19 56.74 4.00
CA SER A 285 -15.75 56.78 4.17
C SER A 285 -15.12 55.71 5.09
N SER A 286 -14.00 55.22 4.62
CA SER A 286 -12.85 54.58 5.31
C SER A 286 -12.48 55.19 6.65
N PRO A 287 -11.84 54.37 7.51
CA PRO A 287 -10.42 54.69 7.76
C PRO A 287 -9.48 53.47 7.54
N ALA A 288 -8.33 53.85 7.05
CA ALA A 288 -7.21 53.00 6.72
C ALA A 288 -6.66 52.23 7.94
N VAL A 289 -6.41 50.93 7.74
CA VAL A 289 -5.58 50.11 8.63
C VAL A 289 -4.18 50.05 7.99
N PRO A 290 -3.10 50.20 8.80
CA PRO A 290 -1.72 50.21 8.27
C PRO A 290 -1.30 48.82 7.78
N PRO A 291 -0.36 48.74 6.85
CA PRO A 291 0.10 47.46 6.30
C PRO A 291 0.89 46.68 7.34
N VAL A 292 0.44 45.52 7.64
CA VAL A 292 1.18 44.48 8.37
C VAL A 292 2.28 43.99 7.43
N GLY A 293 3.50 43.96 7.96
CA GLY A 293 4.71 43.67 7.26
C GLY A 293 4.70 42.35 6.49
N ASN A 294 5.39 42.34 5.36
CA ASN A 294 5.69 41.19 4.53
C ASN A 294 6.24 40.02 5.37
N LEU A 295 5.43 39.00 5.56
CA LEU A 295 5.95 37.68 5.83
C LEU A 295 6.56 37.16 4.50
N PRO A 296 7.76 36.56 4.54
CA PRO A 296 8.33 35.98 3.35
C PRO A 296 7.42 34.88 2.82
N ALA A 297 7.11 34.95 1.52
CA ALA A 297 6.34 33.94 0.80
C ALA A 297 6.88 32.55 1.13
N VAL A 298 5.97 31.63 1.45
CA VAL A 298 6.24 30.19 1.52
C VAL A 298 6.93 29.82 0.20
N GLY A 299 8.20 29.47 0.26
CA GLY A 299 8.97 29.06 -0.92
C GLY A 299 8.30 27.83 -1.55
N ASP A 300 8.32 27.75 -2.89
CA ASP A 300 7.90 26.56 -3.61
C ASP A 300 8.55 25.32 -2.98
N PRO A 301 7.81 24.19 -2.88
CA PRO A 301 8.37 22.95 -2.33
C PRO A 301 9.63 22.56 -3.10
N PRO A 302 10.63 21.94 -2.44
CA PRO A 302 11.85 21.52 -3.13
C PRO A 302 11.50 20.60 -4.29
N ALA A 303 12.08 20.85 -5.46
CA ALA A 303 11.77 20.12 -6.70
C ALA A 303 12.18 18.64 -6.67
N VAL A 304 12.93 18.21 -5.63
CA VAL A 304 13.43 16.83 -5.45
C VAL A 304 13.26 16.41 -4.00
N GLY A 305 12.76 15.22 -3.77
CA GLY A 305 12.54 14.65 -2.42
C GLY A 305 11.26 13.84 -2.32
N ASN A 306 10.97 13.34 -1.12
CA ASN A 306 9.78 12.54 -0.82
C ASN A 306 8.94 13.11 0.34
N LEU A 307 9.09 14.40 0.65
CA LEU A 307 8.23 15.03 1.67
C LEU A 307 6.75 14.96 1.26
N PRO A 308 5.83 14.77 2.23
CA PRO A 308 4.39 14.83 1.97
C PRO A 308 4.01 16.18 1.33
N ALA A 309 3.19 16.14 0.29
CA ALA A 309 2.70 17.34 -0.40
C ALA A 309 1.80 18.22 0.50
N VAL A 310 1.16 17.62 1.50
CA VAL A 310 0.34 18.30 2.51
C VAL A 310 0.93 18.01 3.87
N LEU A 311 1.38 19.05 4.53
CA LEU A 311 1.88 18.96 5.91
C LEU A 311 0.73 19.17 6.90
N PRO A 312 0.74 18.49 8.06
CA PRO A 312 -0.26 18.71 9.10
C PRO A 312 -0.16 20.14 9.63
N ASP A 313 -1.27 20.80 9.93
CA ASP A 313 -1.28 22.16 10.46
C ASP A 313 -0.50 22.24 11.79
N LEU A 314 0.41 23.21 11.86
CA LEU A 314 1.23 23.44 13.04
C LEU A 314 0.84 24.79 13.67
N VAL A 315 0.13 24.73 14.80
CA VAL A 315 -0.36 25.93 15.51
C VAL A 315 0.50 26.23 16.72
N GLY A 316 0.94 27.48 16.86
CA GLY A 316 1.62 27.97 18.07
C GLY A 316 3.04 27.44 18.28
N ARG A 317 3.75 27.04 17.19
CA ARG A 317 5.13 26.51 17.23
C ARG A 317 6.13 27.34 16.44
N ASP A 318 5.82 28.61 16.15
CA ASP A 318 6.66 29.49 15.32
C ASP A 318 8.06 29.71 15.92
N GLU A 319 8.15 29.89 17.25
CA GLU A 319 9.44 30.02 17.95
C GLU A 319 10.26 28.73 17.85
N THR A 320 9.64 27.56 17.98
CA THR A 320 10.31 26.27 17.85
C THR A 320 10.84 26.07 16.42
N LEU A 321 10.03 26.42 15.41
CA LEU A 321 10.44 26.34 14.02
C LEU A 321 11.59 27.29 13.69
N ALA A 322 11.56 28.51 14.23
CA ALA A 322 12.65 29.47 14.07
C ALA A 322 13.97 28.92 14.65
N ALA A 323 13.92 28.39 15.88
CA ALA A 323 15.08 27.79 16.54
C ALA A 323 15.64 26.58 15.78
N VAL A 324 14.77 25.69 15.25
CA VAL A 324 15.20 24.55 14.43
C VAL A 324 15.84 25.02 13.13
N SER A 325 15.25 26.02 12.47
CA SER A 325 15.78 26.56 11.21
C SER A 325 17.13 27.23 11.40
N GLU A 326 17.33 27.96 12.50
CA GLU A 326 18.61 28.55 12.89
C GLU A 326 19.66 27.46 13.15
N SER A 327 19.29 26.44 13.94
CA SER A 327 20.16 25.29 14.23
C SER A 327 20.58 24.53 12.98
N LEU A 328 19.67 24.36 12.00
CA LEU A 328 19.99 23.73 10.70
C LEU A 328 20.96 24.56 9.84
N GLY A 329 21.01 25.88 10.05
CA GLY A 329 22.00 26.77 9.41
C GLY A 329 23.41 26.64 10.00
N GLU A 330 23.52 26.24 11.26
CA GLU A 330 24.78 26.19 12.01
C GLU A 330 25.35 24.78 12.18
N ALA A 331 24.48 23.77 12.28
CA ALA A 331 24.86 22.40 12.61
C ALA A 331 24.51 21.42 11.47
N ARG A 332 25.36 20.38 11.31
CA ARG A 332 25.14 19.30 10.32
C ARG A 332 24.07 18.28 10.77
N VAL A 333 23.81 18.21 12.08
CA VAL A 333 22.81 17.31 12.69
C VAL A 333 22.08 18.08 13.74
N VAL A 334 20.75 18.06 13.67
CA VAL A 334 19.84 18.65 14.67
C VAL A 334 18.94 17.55 15.19
N THR A 335 18.86 17.35 16.49
CA THR A 335 18.03 16.32 17.10
C THR A 335 16.86 16.97 17.85
N LEU A 336 15.64 16.59 17.50
CA LEU A 336 14.42 17.02 18.19
C LEU A 336 14.05 16.00 19.28
N VAL A 337 14.11 16.44 20.54
CA VAL A 337 13.82 15.59 21.70
C VAL A 337 12.52 16.08 22.40
N GLY A 338 11.70 15.16 22.86
CA GLY A 338 10.48 15.48 23.59
C GLY A 338 9.59 14.26 23.80
N ALA A 339 8.56 14.39 24.63
CA ALA A 339 7.61 13.33 24.91
C ALA A 339 6.87 12.84 23.66
N GLY A 340 6.34 11.61 23.68
CA GLY A 340 5.47 11.10 22.63
C GLY A 340 4.27 12.04 22.40
N GLY A 341 3.87 12.21 21.13
CA GLY A 341 2.72 13.04 20.77
C GLY A 341 2.90 14.57 20.86
N VAL A 342 4.07 15.07 21.27
CA VAL A 342 4.33 16.52 21.40
C VAL A 342 4.47 17.25 20.05
N GLY A 343 4.43 16.52 18.92
CA GLY A 343 4.51 17.08 17.58
C GLY A 343 5.93 17.20 17.02
N LYS A 344 6.89 16.38 17.47
CA LYS A 344 8.28 16.34 16.93
C LYS A 344 8.31 16.15 15.41
N THR A 345 7.61 15.15 14.92
CA THR A 345 7.48 14.84 13.48
C THR A 345 6.92 16.03 12.69
N SER A 346 5.85 16.65 13.20
CA SER A 346 5.26 17.83 12.54
C SER A 346 6.23 19.01 12.48
N VAL A 347 6.95 19.29 13.57
CA VAL A 347 7.99 20.34 13.60
C VAL A 347 9.13 20.00 12.61
N ALA A 348 9.61 18.75 12.60
CA ALA A 348 10.66 18.32 11.69
C ALA A 348 10.27 18.50 10.22
N LEU A 349 9.05 18.06 9.84
CA LEU A 349 8.54 18.20 8.48
C LEU A 349 8.37 19.66 8.05
N HIS A 350 7.84 20.52 8.92
CA HIS A 350 7.70 21.95 8.64
C HIS A 350 9.04 22.68 8.56
N ALA A 351 10.00 22.32 9.40
CA ALA A 351 11.37 22.88 9.33
C ALA A 351 12.05 22.42 8.03
N ALA A 352 11.88 21.14 7.66
CA ALA A 352 12.44 20.57 6.44
C ALA A 352 11.84 21.22 5.18
N ALA A 353 10.53 21.47 5.15
CA ALA A 353 9.88 22.17 4.04
C ALA A 353 10.30 23.63 3.89
N ARG A 354 10.73 24.28 4.99
CA ARG A 354 11.22 25.66 5.04
C ARG A 354 12.77 25.76 4.93
N ALA A 355 13.45 24.63 4.94
CA ALA A 355 14.92 24.60 4.86
C ALA A 355 15.43 25.30 3.58
N PRO A 356 16.60 25.93 3.63
CA PRO A 356 17.22 26.52 2.45
C PRO A 356 17.39 25.45 1.38
N ARG A 357 17.16 25.81 0.12
CA ARG A 357 17.14 24.88 -1.03
C ARG A 357 18.37 23.97 -1.04
N CYS A 358 18.18 22.71 -0.70
CA CYS A 358 19.17 21.67 -0.88
C CYS A 358 19.11 21.22 -2.34
N ALA A 359 20.24 21.32 -3.06
CA ALA A 359 20.28 21.03 -4.50
C ALA A 359 19.84 19.60 -4.84
N ASP A 360 20.07 18.64 -3.94
CA ASP A 360 19.71 17.24 -4.08
C ASP A 360 18.45 16.85 -3.27
N GLY A 361 17.69 17.84 -2.81
CA GLY A 361 16.36 17.67 -2.24
C GLY A 361 16.30 17.44 -0.74
N VAL A 362 15.06 17.15 -0.29
CA VAL A 362 14.72 16.84 1.11
C VAL A 362 14.07 15.48 1.17
N TRP A 363 14.62 14.61 2.01
CA TRP A 363 14.24 13.20 2.09
C TRP A 363 13.81 12.83 3.50
N LEU A 364 12.63 12.20 3.61
CA LEU A 364 12.09 11.64 4.86
C LEU A 364 12.32 10.13 4.89
N CYS A 365 12.89 9.63 5.97
CA CYS A 365 13.01 8.21 6.26
C CYS A 365 12.33 7.92 7.61
N GLU A 366 11.22 7.21 7.57
CA GLU A 366 10.47 6.76 8.74
C GLU A 366 11.04 5.43 9.23
N LEU A 367 11.56 5.39 10.46
CA LEU A 367 12.21 4.22 11.05
C LEU A 367 11.27 3.40 11.97
N ALA A 368 9.99 3.78 12.08
CA ALA A 368 9.01 3.08 12.94
C ALA A 368 8.89 1.57 12.66
N GLY A 369 9.13 1.14 11.42
CA GLY A 369 9.07 -0.27 11.02
C GLY A 369 10.41 -1.01 11.07
N VAL A 370 11.50 -0.37 11.54
CA VAL A 370 12.85 -0.92 11.54
C VAL A 370 13.19 -1.41 12.94
N ALA A 371 13.14 -2.73 13.15
CA ALA A 371 13.35 -3.32 14.47
C ALA A 371 14.84 -3.53 14.82
N GLU A 372 15.73 -3.62 13.80
CA GLU A 372 17.14 -3.94 14.00
C GLU A 372 18.04 -2.81 13.49
N PRO A 373 19.11 -2.43 14.23
CA PRO A 373 20.01 -1.34 13.85
C PRO A 373 20.66 -1.52 12.47
N GLU A 374 20.92 -2.75 12.07
CA GLU A 374 21.54 -3.10 10.78
C GLU A 374 20.61 -2.76 9.61
N ALA A 375 19.29 -2.84 9.80
CA ALA A 375 18.30 -2.57 8.77
C ALA A 375 18.08 -1.06 8.51
N VAL A 376 18.59 -0.16 9.36
CA VAL A 376 18.52 1.29 9.16
C VAL A 376 19.21 1.72 7.87
N ALA A 377 20.37 1.14 7.57
CA ALA A 377 21.11 1.44 6.35
C ALA A 377 20.33 0.98 5.10
N ASP A 378 19.66 -0.16 5.15
CA ASP A 378 18.83 -0.67 4.05
C ASP A 378 17.59 0.21 3.83
N ALA A 379 16.94 0.67 4.90
CA ALA A 379 15.81 1.61 4.84
C ALA A 379 16.23 2.93 4.15
N LEU A 380 17.37 3.50 4.55
CA LEU A 380 17.93 4.69 3.93
C LEU A 380 18.29 4.48 2.46
N ALA A 381 18.91 3.35 2.13
CA ALA A 381 19.26 3.02 0.74
C ALA A 381 18.00 2.91 -0.13
N SER A 382 16.94 2.32 0.41
CA SER A 382 15.64 2.20 -0.27
C SER A 382 15.01 3.57 -0.55
N VAL A 383 14.95 4.45 0.46
CA VAL A 383 14.39 5.81 0.34
C VAL A 383 15.17 6.64 -0.68
N LEU A 384 16.50 6.56 -0.68
CA LEU A 384 17.38 7.31 -1.59
C LEU A 384 17.55 6.66 -2.97
N GLY A 385 16.95 5.49 -3.22
CA GLY A 385 17.05 4.76 -4.48
C GLY A 385 18.45 4.21 -4.76
N VAL A 386 19.25 3.93 -3.73
CA VAL A 386 20.62 3.42 -3.85
C VAL A 386 20.59 1.91 -4.11
N GLN A 387 20.92 1.49 -5.33
CA GLN A 387 20.89 0.07 -5.71
C GLN A 387 22.07 -0.74 -5.16
N GLN A 388 21.89 -2.00 -4.80
CA GLN A 388 22.98 -2.89 -4.37
C GLN A 388 23.93 -3.22 -5.53
N ARG A 389 25.25 -3.15 -5.27
CA ARG A 389 26.31 -3.60 -6.18
C ARG A 389 27.16 -4.68 -5.50
N GLN A 390 27.63 -5.67 -6.23
CA GLN A 390 28.53 -6.69 -5.67
C GLN A 390 29.84 -6.08 -5.16
N GLY A 391 30.22 -6.42 -3.93
CA GLY A 391 31.53 -6.12 -3.36
C GLY A 391 31.60 -4.96 -2.37
N LEU A 392 30.51 -4.21 -2.12
CA LEU A 392 30.46 -3.12 -1.12
C LEU A 392 29.29 -3.34 -0.15
N THR A 393 29.48 -2.98 1.10
CA THR A 393 28.40 -2.95 2.08
C THR A 393 27.40 -1.82 1.76
N VAL A 394 26.18 -1.93 2.26
CA VAL A 394 25.13 -0.89 2.07
C VAL A 394 25.59 0.44 2.65
N VAL A 395 26.27 0.43 3.79
CA VAL A 395 26.80 1.63 4.45
C VAL A 395 27.87 2.31 3.60
N GLU A 396 28.83 1.56 3.06
CA GLU A 396 29.88 2.12 2.20
C GLU A 396 29.30 2.81 0.97
N ARG A 397 28.26 2.24 0.43
CA ARG A 397 27.56 2.80 -0.75
C ARG A 397 26.72 4.02 -0.43
N LEU A 398 26.05 4.03 0.72
CA LEU A 398 25.38 5.23 1.19
C LEU A 398 26.37 6.37 1.39
N VAL A 399 27.52 6.09 1.98
CA VAL A 399 28.58 7.10 2.17
C VAL A 399 29.09 7.61 0.81
N GLU A 400 29.34 6.72 -0.15
CA GLU A 400 29.77 7.11 -1.51
C GLU A 400 28.70 7.94 -2.22
N TYR A 401 27.45 7.55 -2.14
CA TYR A 401 26.31 8.25 -2.74
C TYR A 401 26.08 9.63 -2.12
N LEU A 402 26.13 9.72 -0.78
CA LEU A 402 25.84 10.95 -0.05
C LEU A 402 27.00 11.97 -0.08
N ARG A 403 28.24 11.51 -0.25
CA ARG A 403 29.43 12.36 -0.21
C ARG A 403 29.38 13.58 -1.15
N PRO A 404 28.95 13.47 -2.43
CA PRO A 404 28.83 14.61 -3.31
C PRO A 404 27.51 15.36 -3.20
N LYS A 405 26.58 14.92 -2.33
CA LYS A 405 25.20 15.40 -2.27
C LYS A 405 25.02 16.55 -1.27
N HIS A 406 24.16 17.49 -1.66
CA HIS A 406 23.70 18.58 -0.82
C HIS A 406 22.19 18.42 -0.59
N LEU A 407 21.83 17.58 0.36
CA LEU A 407 20.46 17.21 0.69
C LEU A 407 20.19 17.38 2.20
N LEU A 408 18.93 17.50 2.56
CA LEU A 408 18.46 17.38 3.94
C LEU A 408 17.80 16.02 4.13
N LEU A 409 18.22 15.28 5.14
CA LEU A 409 17.66 13.98 5.51
C LEU A 409 16.95 14.13 6.86
N VAL A 410 15.66 13.78 6.88
CA VAL A 410 14.85 13.71 8.09
C VAL A 410 14.72 12.25 8.48
N LEU A 411 15.20 11.90 9.68
CA LEU A 411 15.03 10.57 10.27
C LEU A 411 13.97 10.68 11.37
N ASP A 412 12.86 9.98 11.22
CA ASP A 412 11.77 9.98 12.21
C ASP A 412 11.69 8.65 12.95
N ASN A 413 11.21 8.68 14.20
CA ASN A 413 11.12 7.54 15.10
C ASN A 413 12.47 6.82 15.35
N CYS A 414 13.50 7.60 15.72
CA CYS A 414 14.84 7.08 16.00
C CYS A 414 15.00 6.56 17.45
N GLU A 415 13.98 6.65 18.29
CA GLU A 415 14.08 6.36 19.73
C GLU A 415 14.36 4.90 20.06
N HIS A 416 14.11 3.98 19.16
CA HIS A 416 14.34 2.54 19.36
C HIS A 416 15.57 2.02 18.62
#